data_9a2418e1849f1e70d7e769a2e1ad697a
#
_entry.id   9a2418e1849f1e70d7e769a2e1ad697a
#
_cell.length_a   1.000
_cell.length_b   1.000
_cell.length_c   1.000
_cell.angle_alpha   90.00
_cell.angle_beta   90.00
_cell.angle_gamma   90.00
#
_symmetry.space_group_name_H-M   'P 1'
#
loop_
_entity.id
_entity.type
_entity.pdbx_description
1 polymer ?
#
loop_
_entity_poly.entity_id
_entity_poly.type
_entity_poly.pdbx_seq_one_letter_code
_entity_poly.pdbx_strand_id
1 'polypeptide(L)'
;LRRLIELEPDNAQAFNALGYTLADKTDRFGEAKALLVRALELSPDDPVFIDSMGWIEFKLKEYERSITLLRRAYSLERHPEIAAHLGEALWALGKEGEAKSVWTLARDEFPDNDVLIDTLYRYGVD
;
A
#
# COMPACT_ATOMS: atom_id res chain seq x y z
N LEU A 1 11.09 10.19 13.18
CA LEU A 1 11.44 9.58 11.89
C LEU A 1 12.38 10.43 11.05
N ARG A 2 12.12 11.73 10.92
CA ARG A 2 13.02 12.61 10.17
C ARG A 2 14.42 12.63 10.77
N ARG A 3 14.51 12.66 12.09
CA ARG A 3 15.80 12.62 12.76
C ARG A 3 16.56 11.32 12.46
N LEU A 4 15.85 10.19 12.41
CA LEU A 4 16.46 8.92 12.08
C LEU A 4 17.00 8.92 10.64
N ILE A 5 16.25 9.50 9.71
CA ILE A 5 16.67 9.62 8.32
C ILE A 5 17.93 10.49 8.20
N GLU A 6 17.99 11.58 8.93
CA GLU A 6 19.16 12.47 8.93
C GLU A 6 20.41 11.77 9.47
N LEU A 7 20.25 10.92 10.49
CA LEU A 7 21.36 10.19 11.11
C LEU A 7 21.74 8.93 10.32
N GLU A 8 20.77 8.32 9.62
CA GLU A 8 20.95 7.08 8.88
C GLU A 8 20.40 7.23 7.46
N PRO A 9 21.09 7.97 6.57
CA PRO A 9 20.55 8.30 5.25
C PRO A 9 20.31 7.10 4.34
N ASP A 10 20.88 5.92 4.66
CA ASP A 10 20.68 4.69 3.89
C ASP A 10 19.67 3.75 4.54
N ASN A 11 18.90 4.22 5.51
CA ASN A 11 17.90 3.40 6.19
C ASN A 11 16.58 3.40 5.40
N ALA A 12 16.43 2.39 4.53
CA ALA A 12 15.24 2.24 3.68
C ALA A 12 13.95 2.12 4.51
N GLN A 13 14.01 1.43 5.64
CA GLN A 13 12.86 1.25 6.53
C GLN A 13 12.35 2.62 7.04
N ALA A 14 13.27 3.51 7.41
CA ALA A 14 12.91 4.84 7.91
C ALA A 14 12.27 5.68 6.79
N PHE A 15 12.79 5.62 5.58
CA PHE A 15 12.21 6.31 4.43
C PHE A 15 10.79 5.81 4.16
N ASN A 16 10.60 4.50 4.18
CA ASN A 16 9.28 3.90 3.99
C ASN A 16 8.31 4.33 5.11
N ALA A 17 8.74 4.23 6.36
CA ALA A 17 7.87 4.57 7.49
C ALA A 17 7.40 6.03 7.43
N LEU A 18 8.31 6.96 7.16
CA LEU A 18 7.94 8.36 7.05
C LEU A 18 7.05 8.62 5.82
N GLY A 19 7.43 8.04 4.68
CA GLY A 19 6.65 8.21 3.45
C GLY A 19 5.23 7.68 3.59
N TYR A 20 5.07 6.48 4.14
CA TYR A 20 3.75 5.90 4.37
C TYR A 20 2.92 6.78 5.34
N THR A 21 3.54 7.24 6.43
CA THR A 21 2.86 8.09 7.40
C THR A 21 2.39 9.39 6.77
N LEU A 22 3.22 10.03 5.95
CA LEU A 22 2.85 11.26 5.27
C LEU A 22 1.66 11.04 4.33
N ALA A 23 1.65 9.91 3.60
CA ALA A 23 0.57 9.60 2.69
C ALA A 23 -0.73 9.26 3.41
N ASP A 24 -0.63 8.57 4.54
CA ASP A 24 -1.81 8.11 5.29
C ASP A 24 -2.41 9.20 6.17
N LYS A 25 -1.60 10.08 6.75
CA LYS A 25 -2.03 11.06 7.75
C LYS A 25 -2.07 12.50 7.23
N THR A 26 -1.48 12.78 6.06
CA THR A 26 -1.43 14.13 5.50
C THR A 26 -1.72 14.07 4.00
N ASP A 27 -1.73 15.24 3.36
CA ASP A 27 -1.84 15.35 1.91
C ASP A 27 -0.49 15.62 1.22
N ARG A 28 0.61 15.39 1.94
CA ARG A 28 1.97 15.65 1.44
C ARG A 28 2.46 14.49 0.58
N PHE A 29 1.72 14.18 -0.49
CA PHE A 29 1.96 13.00 -1.31
C PHE A 29 3.25 13.09 -2.15
N GLY A 30 3.62 14.29 -2.58
CA GLY A 30 4.87 14.48 -3.31
C GLY A 30 6.10 14.15 -2.46
N GLU A 31 6.12 14.61 -1.21
CA GLU A 31 7.19 14.24 -0.27
C GLU A 31 7.18 12.76 0.03
N ALA A 32 5.99 12.20 0.25
CA ALA A 32 5.84 10.78 0.52
C ALA A 32 6.43 9.95 -0.63
N LYS A 33 6.10 10.32 -1.86
CA LYS A 33 6.60 9.63 -3.05
C LYS A 33 8.12 9.70 -3.15
N ALA A 34 8.71 10.87 -2.90
CA ALA A 34 10.16 11.03 -2.95
C ALA A 34 10.86 10.11 -1.93
N LEU A 35 10.28 9.96 -0.75
CA LEU A 35 10.82 9.07 0.28
C LEU A 35 10.74 7.60 -0.15
N LEU A 36 9.63 7.20 -0.75
CA LEU A 36 9.49 5.82 -1.23
C LEU A 36 10.37 5.52 -2.44
N VAL A 37 10.61 6.50 -3.31
CA VAL A 37 11.60 6.35 -4.39
C VAL A 37 12.96 6.01 -3.79
N ARG A 38 13.35 6.73 -2.73
CA ARG A 38 14.63 6.46 -2.06
C ARG A 38 14.65 5.07 -1.43
N ALA A 39 13.58 4.66 -0.76
CA ALA A 39 13.49 3.33 -0.17
C ALA A 39 13.63 2.24 -1.23
N LEU A 40 12.94 2.42 -2.36
CA LEU A 40 12.96 1.44 -3.46
C LEU A 40 14.28 1.42 -4.21
N GLU A 41 15.03 2.52 -4.24
CA GLU A 41 16.39 2.51 -4.78
C GLU A 41 17.29 1.60 -3.94
N LEU A 42 17.07 1.58 -2.63
CA LEU A 42 17.85 0.75 -1.72
C LEU A 42 17.38 -0.71 -1.71
N SER A 43 16.08 -0.95 -1.90
CA SER A 43 15.49 -2.30 -1.87
C SER A 43 14.35 -2.40 -2.89
N PRO A 44 14.67 -2.57 -4.18
CA PRO A 44 13.65 -2.47 -5.25
C PRO A 44 12.61 -3.57 -5.27
N ASP A 45 12.87 -4.71 -4.63
CA ASP A 45 11.95 -5.85 -4.63
C ASP A 45 11.28 -6.08 -3.29
N ASP A 46 11.37 -5.13 -2.36
CA ASP A 46 10.73 -5.25 -1.06
C ASP A 46 9.21 -5.05 -1.21
N PRO A 47 8.39 -6.08 -0.93
CA PRO A 47 6.95 -5.96 -1.13
C PRO A 47 6.29 -4.90 -0.25
N VAL A 48 6.82 -4.65 0.94
CA VAL A 48 6.29 -3.61 1.84
C VAL A 48 6.50 -2.23 1.23
N PHE A 49 7.67 -1.99 0.65
CA PHE A 49 7.98 -0.69 0.02
C PHE A 49 7.18 -0.50 -1.27
N ILE A 50 7.00 -1.57 -2.04
CA ILE A 50 6.19 -1.53 -3.26
C ILE A 50 4.72 -1.25 -2.89
N ASP A 51 4.22 -1.89 -1.83
CA ASP A 51 2.86 -1.64 -1.31
C ASP A 51 2.69 -0.18 -0.90
N SER A 52 3.66 0.38 -0.16
CA SER A 52 3.61 1.78 0.26
C SER A 52 3.56 2.72 -0.94
N MET A 53 4.37 2.46 -1.97
CA MET A 53 4.33 3.26 -3.19
C MET A 53 2.98 3.12 -3.90
N GLY A 54 2.44 1.91 -3.94
CA GLY A 54 1.10 1.66 -4.51
C GLY A 54 0.03 2.44 -3.78
N TRP A 55 0.12 2.50 -2.46
CA TRP A 55 -0.82 3.28 -1.64
C TRP A 55 -0.70 4.78 -1.92
N ILE A 56 0.53 5.29 -2.07
CA ILE A 56 0.77 6.69 -2.43
C ILE A 56 0.16 7.02 -3.79
N GLU A 57 0.36 6.16 -4.78
CA GLU A 57 -0.24 6.37 -6.10
C GLU A 57 -1.78 6.35 -6.02
N PHE A 58 -2.35 5.51 -5.14
CA PHE A 58 -3.78 5.51 -4.87
C PHE A 58 -4.25 6.87 -4.33
N LYS A 59 -3.53 7.43 -3.36
CA LYS A 59 -3.84 8.74 -2.79
C LYS A 59 -3.73 9.86 -3.83
N LEU A 60 -2.83 9.70 -4.79
CA LEU A 60 -2.69 10.63 -5.92
C LEU A 60 -3.73 10.40 -7.01
N LYS A 61 -4.61 9.42 -6.82
CA LYS A 61 -5.65 9.02 -7.78
C LYS A 61 -5.09 8.44 -9.08
N GLU A 62 -3.86 7.96 -9.05
CA GLU A 62 -3.23 7.25 -10.14
C GLU A 62 -3.52 5.75 -9.99
N TYR A 63 -4.79 5.38 -10.22
CA TYR A 63 -5.30 4.06 -9.87
C TYR A 63 -4.67 2.94 -10.68
N GLU A 64 -4.38 3.16 -11.95
CA GLU A 64 -3.76 2.13 -12.77
C GLU A 64 -2.33 1.82 -12.31
N ARG A 65 -1.55 2.86 -11.99
CA ARG A 65 -0.20 2.69 -11.42
C ARG A 65 -0.28 1.99 -10.07
N SER A 66 -1.24 2.41 -9.26
CA SER A 66 -1.46 1.81 -7.95
C SER A 66 -1.72 0.31 -8.08
N ILE A 67 -2.62 -0.08 -8.96
CA ILE A 67 -2.97 -1.48 -9.18
C ILE A 67 -1.76 -2.28 -9.64
N THR A 68 -0.97 -1.76 -10.58
CA THR A 68 0.23 -2.44 -11.08
C THR A 68 1.21 -2.71 -9.93
N LEU A 69 1.46 -1.70 -9.10
CA LEU A 69 2.38 -1.83 -7.96
C LEU A 69 1.83 -2.79 -6.91
N LEU A 70 0.55 -2.66 -6.58
CA LEU A 70 -0.06 -3.50 -5.54
C LEU A 70 -0.17 -4.96 -5.98
N ARG A 71 -0.43 -5.23 -7.25
CA ARG A 71 -0.40 -6.60 -7.78
C ARG A 71 1.00 -7.21 -7.68
N ARG A 72 2.03 -6.41 -8.00
CA ARG A 72 3.41 -6.87 -7.88
C ARG A 72 3.75 -7.17 -6.43
N ALA A 73 3.40 -6.26 -5.51
CA ALA A 73 3.64 -6.48 -4.09
C ALA A 73 2.95 -7.75 -3.60
N TYR A 74 1.68 -7.95 -3.97
CA TYR A 74 0.91 -9.11 -3.54
C TYR A 74 1.46 -10.42 -4.12
N SER A 75 2.00 -10.38 -5.34
CA SER A 75 2.64 -11.56 -5.93
C SER A 75 3.94 -11.93 -5.23
N LEU A 76 4.65 -10.95 -4.68
CA LEU A 76 5.88 -11.19 -3.92
C LEU A 76 5.58 -11.66 -2.49
N GLU A 77 4.54 -11.14 -1.88
CA GLU A 77 4.12 -11.52 -0.54
C GLU A 77 2.61 -11.36 -0.40
N ARG A 78 1.91 -12.46 -0.15
CA ARG A 78 0.45 -12.45 0.01
C ARG A 78 0.07 -11.98 1.39
N HIS A 79 0.24 -10.69 1.65
CA HIS A 79 -0.05 -10.06 2.91
C HIS A 79 -1.47 -9.46 2.89
N PRO A 80 -2.27 -9.64 3.97
CA PRO A 80 -3.67 -9.17 3.97
C PRO A 80 -3.81 -7.65 3.80
N GLU A 81 -2.86 -6.87 4.30
CA GLU A 81 -2.91 -5.41 4.13
C GLU A 81 -2.65 -5.00 2.68
N ILE A 82 -1.79 -5.73 1.96
CA ILE A 82 -1.57 -5.50 0.54
C ILE A 82 -2.86 -5.81 -0.23
N ALA A 83 -3.52 -6.91 0.12
CA ALA A 83 -4.81 -7.26 -0.48
C ALA A 83 -5.87 -6.19 -0.23
N ALA A 84 -5.91 -5.64 0.99
CA ALA A 84 -6.83 -4.56 1.33
C ALA A 84 -6.60 -3.34 0.43
N HIS A 85 -5.36 -2.92 0.26
CA HIS A 85 -5.00 -1.79 -0.59
C HIS A 85 -5.32 -2.06 -2.06
N LEU A 86 -4.98 -3.25 -2.55
CA LEU A 86 -5.24 -3.63 -3.95
C LEU A 86 -6.74 -3.57 -4.26
N GLY A 87 -7.56 -4.10 -3.36
CA GLY A 87 -9.01 -4.04 -3.53
C GLY A 87 -9.54 -2.61 -3.58
N GLU A 88 -9.01 -1.73 -2.73
CA GLU A 88 -9.44 -0.33 -2.74
C GLU A 88 -9.10 0.36 -4.06
N ALA A 89 -7.91 0.09 -4.61
CA ALA A 89 -7.52 0.66 -5.90
C ALA A 89 -8.39 0.11 -7.04
N LEU A 90 -8.68 -1.19 -7.03
CA LEU A 90 -9.56 -1.81 -8.01
C LEU A 90 -10.97 -1.23 -7.94
N TRP A 91 -11.50 -1.06 -6.74
CA TRP A 91 -12.82 -0.47 -6.54
C TRP A 91 -12.88 0.95 -7.07
N ALA A 92 -11.86 1.76 -6.79
CA ALA A 92 -11.80 3.15 -7.25
C ALA A 92 -11.79 3.25 -8.77
N LEU A 93 -11.18 2.27 -9.45
CA LEU A 93 -11.16 2.23 -10.92
C LEU A 93 -12.47 1.66 -11.51
N GLY A 94 -13.42 1.27 -10.67
CA GLY A 94 -14.69 0.70 -11.10
C GLY A 94 -14.69 -0.81 -11.25
N LYS A 95 -13.63 -1.49 -10.86
CA LYS A 95 -13.52 -2.95 -10.96
C LYS A 95 -13.97 -3.61 -9.66
N GLU A 96 -15.23 -3.38 -9.30
CA GLU A 96 -15.79 -3.82 -8.01
C GLU A 96 -15.81 -5.33 -7.85
N GLY A 97 -16.09 -6.08 -8.91
CA GLY A 97 -16.08 -7.54 -8.87
C GLY A 97 -14.71 -8.11 -8.54
N GLU A 98 -13.67 -7.57 -9.18
CA GLU A 98 -12.29 -7.97 -8.89
C GLU A 98 -11.89 -7.60 -7.46
N ALA A 99 -12.28 -6.40 -7.01
CA ALA A 99 -12.00 -5.94 -5.66
C ALA A 99 -12.59 -6.91 -4.63
N LYS A 100 -13.86 -7.27 -4.79
CA LYS A 100 -14.53 -8.22 -3.90
C LYS A 100 -13.84 -9.58 -3.89
N SER A 101 -13.41 -10.06 -5.06
CA SER A 101 -12.70 -11.34 -5.17
C SER A 101 -11.38 -11.31 -4.41
N VAL A 102 -10.58 -10.24 -4.58
CA VAL A 102 -9.31 -10.09 -3.85
C VAL A 102 -9.55 -10.11 -2.36
N TRP A 103 -10.51 -9.32 -1.89
CA TRP A 103 -10.80 -9.20 -0.45
C TRP A 103 -11.34 -10.50 0.15
N THR A 104 -12.25 -11.17 -0.53
CA THR A 104 -12.87 -12.37 0.04
C THR A 104 -11.90 -13.54 0.06
N LEU A 105 -11.06 -13.67 -0.96
CA LEU A 105 -9.99 -14.68 -0.95
C LEU A 105 -8.98 -14.41 0.16
N ALA A 106 -8.60 -13.15 0.36
CA ALA A 106 -7.69 -12.78 1.44
C ALA A 106 -8.32 -13.01 2.80
N ARG A 107 -9.61 -12.73 2.95
CA ARG A 107 -10.35 -12.98 4.20
C ARG A 107 -10.37 -14.47 4.53
N ASP A 108 -10.55 -15.33 3.53
CA ASP A 108 -10.54 -16.77 3.74
C ASP A 108 -9.18 -17.25 4.26
N GLU A 109 -8.10 -16.63 3.81
CA GLU A 109 -6.75 -16.95 4.25
C GLU A 109 -6.39 -16.29 5.60
N PHE A 110 -6.88 -15.06 5.84
CA PHE A 110 -6.56 -14.25 7.01
C PHE A 110 -7.84 -13.74 7.68
N PRO A 111 -8.66 -14.63 8.26
CA PRO A 111 -10.01 -14.24 8.74
C PRO A 111 -10.00 -13.26 9.92
N ASP A 112 -8.89 -13.17 10.65
CA ASP A 112 -8.80 -12.32 11.84
C ASP A 112 -8.02 -11.02 11.61
N ASN A 113 -7.67 -10.71 10.36
CA ASN A 113 -6.91 -9.48 10.08
C ASN A 113 -7.81 -8.24 10.18
N ASP A 114 -7.47 -7.35 11.11
CA ASP A 114 -8.28 -6.16 11.40
C ASP A 114 -8.38 -5.19 10.23
N VAL A 115 -7.29 -4.98 9.50
CA VAL A 115 -7.28 -4.04 8.37
C VAL A 115 -8.23 -4.53 7.28
N LEU A 116 -8.17 -5.83 6.98
CA LEU A 116 -9.01 -6.43 5.95
C LEU A 116 -10.48 -6.42 6.35
N ILE A 117 -10.78 -6.77 7.62
CA ILE A 117 -12.15 -6.73 8.16
C ILE A 117 -12.71 -5.32 8.07
N ASP A 118 -11.94 -4.32 8.49
CA ASP A 118 -12.36 -2.91 8.43
C ASP A 118 -12.62 -2.47 6.99
N THR A 119 -11.73 -2.87 6.08
CA THR A 119 -11.87 -2.53 4.66
C THR A 119 -13.17 -3.09 4.09
N LEU A 120 -13.44 -4.37 4.31
CA LEU A 120 -14.69 -5.01 3.86
C LEU A 120 -15.91 -4.31 4.43
N TYR A 121 -15.86 -3.96 5.71
CA TYR A 121 -16.96 -3.25 6.37
C TYR A 121 -17.21 -1.88 5.73
N ARG A 122 -16.15 -1.11 5.48
CA ARG A 122 -16.28 0.23 4.88
C ARG A 122 -16.89 0.19 3.48
N TYR A 123 -16.64 -0.86 2.74
CA TYR A 123 -17.17 -1.01 1.38
C TYR A 123 -18.48 -1.81 1.33
N GLY A 124 -19.01 -2.21 2.47
CA GLY A 124 -20.27 -2.93 2.53
C GLY A 124 -20.21 -4.34 1.94
N VAL A 125 -19.08 -5.00 2.03
CA VAL A 125 -18.88 -6.37 1.50
C VAL A 125 -18.97 -7.37 2.65
N ASP A 126 -19.84 -8.36 2.51
CA ASP A 126 -20.08 -9.41 3.53
C ASP A 126 -18.98 -10.48 3.57
#